data_fb9dc3fe1417a27e8cbaf7088c4864b9
#
_entry.id   fb9dc3fe1417a27e8cbaf7088c4864b9
#
_cell.length_a   1.000
_cell.length_b   1.000
_cell.length_c   1.000
_cell.angle_alpha   90.00
_cell.angle_beta   90.00
_cell.angle_gamma   90.00
#
_symmetry.space_group_name_H-M   'P 1'
#
loop_
_entity.id
_entity.type
_entity.pdbx_description
1 polymer ?
#
loop_
_entity_poly.entity_id
_entity_poly.type
_entity_poly.pdbx_seq_one_letter_code
_entity_poly.pdbx_strand_id
1 'polypeptide(L)'
;ITLKYMFLRSEEEYILTIKNATCAQHIFKCKRNSTECVQTNAGVVDNDYSFLRFGVWFMLNIVAVQKLTAAVHSSVIVCHDEAVMFLGESGTGKSTHTRLWRENIEGATLLNDDSPFIGVRDGRAVAYGSPWSGKTPCYKNENYPIRAIVRLSQAPHNKMRQLRSLQAIGALLPSLPPAFAFDEKLEDAVMNVLSAVVSKVPVYHLECLPDAAAAQLSHDTIFGV
;
A
#
# COMPACT_ATOMS: atom_id res chain seq x y z
N ILE A 1 -6.43 -16.19 -15.24
CA ILE A 1 -6.40 -15.21 -16.35
C ILE A 1 -5.06 -14.49 -16.27
N THR A 2 -4.19 -14.72 -17.28
CA THR A 2 -2.89 -14.03 -17.33
C THR A 2 -3.12 -12.65 -17.95
N LEU A 3 -3.08 -11.61 -17.11
CA LEU A 3 -3.08 -10.23 -17.55
C LEU A 3 -1.75 -9.93 -18.26
N LYS A 4 -1.81 -9.47 -19.49
CA LYS A 4 -0.67 -8.86 -20.16
C LYS A 4 -0.85 -7.35 -20.12
N TYR A 5 0.07 -6.66 -19.49
CA TYR A 5 0.11 -5.20 -19.52
C TYR A 5 1.42 -4.70 -20.11
N MET A 6 1.36 -3.55 -20.74
CA MET A 6 2.49 -2.81 -21.28
C MET A 6 2.45 -1.39 -20.74
N PHE A 7 3.51 -0.98 -20.10
CA PHE A 7 3.67 0.39 -19.61
C PHE A 7 4.69 1.11 -20.50
N LEU A 8 4.23 2.12 -21.20
CA LEU A 8 5.04 2.99 -22.04
C LEU A 8 5.18 4.36 -21.39
N ARG A 9 6.32 4.99 -21.62
CA ARG A 9 6.66 6.31 -21.12
C ARG A 9 7.26 7.12 -22.25
N SER A 10 6.85 8.37 -22.36
CA SER A 10 7.43 9.37 -23.23
C SER A 10 7.84 10.59 -22.40
N GLU A 11 8.39 11.61 -23.05
CA GLU A 11 8.66 12.88 -22.37
C GLU A 11 7.38 13.60 -21.95
N GLU A 12 6.26 13.33 -22.63
CA GLU A 12 4.99 14.04 -22.44
C GLU A 12 3.99 13.25 -21.57
N GLU A 13 3.93 11.91 -21.68
CA GLU A 13 2.87 11.11 -21.06
C GLU A 13 3.32 9.71 -20.63
N TYR A 14 2.53 9.15 -19.73
CA TYR A 14 2.52 7.74 -19.33
C TYR A 14 1.34 7.04 -19.99
N ILE A 15 1.59 5.85 -20.56
CA ILE A 15 0.56 5.03 -21.22
C ILE A 15 0.61 3.63 -20.64
N LEU A 16 -0.50 3.18 -20.05
CA LEU A 16 -0.70 1.80 -19.63
C LEU A 16 -1.69 1.14 -20.59
N THR A 17 -1.27 0.10 -21.28
CA THR A 17 -2.15 -0.75 -22.09
C THR A 17 -2.33 -2.09 -21.41
N ILE A 18 -3.56 -2.48 -21.15
CA ILE A 18 -3.91 -3.79 -20.58
C ILE A 18 -4.67 -4.57 -21.63
N LYS A 19 -4.24 -5.81 -21.89
CA LYS A 19 -4.89 -6.74 -22.85
C LYS A 19 -5.43 -7.94 -22.10
N ASN A 20 -6.65 -8.33 -22.46
CA ASN A 20 -7.23 -9.59 -22.00
C ASN A 20 -7.01 -10.73 -23.03
N ALA A 21 -7.50 -11.93 -22.67
CA ALA A 21 -7.41 -13.10 -23.55
C ALA A 21 -8.24 -12.98 -24.84
N THR A 22 -9.26 -12.11 -24.87
CA THR A 22 -10.16 -11.85 -26.01
C THR A 22 -9.68 -10.71 -26.90
N CYS A 23 -8.43 -10.22 -26.67
CA CYS A 23 -7.83 -9.10 -27.39
C CYS A 23 -8.50 -7.73 -27.18
N ALA A 24 -9.44 -7.61 -26.24
CA ALA A 24 -9.88 -6.29 -25.78
C ALA A 24 -8.72 -5.54 -25.14
N GLN A 25 -8.61 -4.25 -25.44
CA GLN A 25 -7.54 -3.39 -24.92
C GLN A 25 -8.16 -2.22 -24.13
N HIS A 26 -7.65 -2.04 -22.92
CA HIS A 26 -7.91 -0.85 -22.11
C HIS A 26 -6.64 -0.01 -22.11
N ILE A 27 -6.74 1.22 -22.58
CA ILE A 27 -5.62 2.15 -22.70
C ILE A 27 -5.86 3.29 -21.72
N PHE A 28 -4.95 3.46 -20.78
CA PHE A 28 -4.95 4.56 -19.81
C PHE A 28 -3.79 5.48 -20.12
N LYS A 29 -4.06 6.78 -20.15
CA LYS A 29 -3.06 7.81 -20.42
C LYS A 29 -3.10 8.87 -19.32
N CYS A 30 -1.93 9.30 -18.91
CA CYS A 30 -1.75 10.39 -17.97
C CYS A 30 -0.61 11.28 -18.47
N LYS A 31 -0.87 12.56 -18.69
CA LYS A 31 0.20 13.51 -19.02
C LYS A 31 1.12 13.69 -17.82
N ARG A 32 2.42 13.84 -18.08
CA ARG A 32 3.38 14.15 -17.01
C ARG A 32 2.99 15.46 -16.33
N ASN A 33 3.12 15.49 -15.02
CA ASN A 33 2.75 16.63 -14.16
C ASN A 33 1.25 17.02 -14.22
N SER A 34 0.39 16.11 -14.68
CA SER A 34 -1.07 16.29 -14.69
C SER A 34 -1.75 15.40 -13.65
N THR A 35 -2.90 15.85 -13.18
CA THR A 35 -3.82 15.02 -12.36
C THR A 35 -4.93 14.41 -13.19
N GLU A 36 -4.95 14.67 -14.50
CA GLU A 36 -5.96 14.15 -15.42
C GLU A 36 -5.45 12.88 -16.10
N CYS A 37 -6.25 11.82 -15.97
CA CYS A 37 -6.02 10.56 -16.66
C CYS A 37 -7.22 10.24 -17.55
N VAL A 38 -6.95 9.76 -18.76
CA VAL A 38 -7.99 9.40 -19.73
C VAL A 38 -7.91 7.89 -19.96
N GLN A 39 -9.07 7.23 -19.97
CA GLN A 39 -9.19 5.83 -20.35
C GLN A 39 -9.95 5.73 -21.67
N THR A 40 -9.42 4.91 -22.59
CA THR A 40 -10.04 4.58 -23.88
C THR A 40 -10.02 3.07 -24.08
N ASN A 41 -11.02 2.54 -24.78
CA ASN A 41 -11.09 1.14 -25.15
C ASN A 41 -10.80 0.96 -26.63
N ALA A 42 -10.11 -0.12 -26.99
CA ALA A 42 -9.96 -0.57 -28.37
C ALA A 42 -10.34 -2.04 -28.46
N GLY A 43 -11.12 -2.41 -29.50
CA GLY A 43 -11.63 -3.76 -29.68
C GLY A 43 -12.97 -4.03 -28.99
N VAL A 44 -13.28 -5.29 -28.74
CA VAL A 44 -14.54 -5.71 -28.13
C VAL A 44 -14.58 -5.27 -26.67
N VAL A 45 -15.66 -4.60 -26.27
CA VAL A 45 -15.87 -4.21 -24.88
C VAL A 45 -16.12 -5.45 -24.05
N ASP A 46 -15.27 -5.68 -23.07
CA ASP A 46 -15.42 -6.74 -22.08
C ASP A 46 -16.05 -6.18 -20.80
N ASN A 47 -16.96 -6.94 -20.19
CA ASN A 47 -17.58 -6.60 -18.92
C ASN A 47 -16.69 -6.96 -17.71
N ASP A 48 -15.42 -7.32 -17.92
CA ASP A 48 -14.48 -7.58 -16.84
C ASP A 48 -13.90 -6.27 -16.27
N TYR A 49 -14.51 -5.79 -15.22
CA TYR A 49 -14.09 -4.57 -14.50
C TYR A 49 -12.75 -4.69 -13.77
N SER A 50 -12.13 -5.88 -13.73
CA SER A 50 -10.83 -6.07 -13.08
C SER A 50 -9.73 -5.24 -13.75
N PHE A 51 -9.78 -5.12 -15.08
CA PHE A 51 -8.86 -4.30 -15.88
C PHE A 51 -9.00 -2.81 -15.57
N LEU A 52 -10.24 -2.35 -15.52
CA LEU A 52 -10.53 -0.96 -15.17
C LEU A 52 -10.04 -0.64 -13.76
N ARG A 53 -10.33 -1.52 -12.80
CA ARG A 53 -9.89 -1.37 -11.41
C ARG A 53 -8.36 -1.26 -11.30
N PHE A 54 -7.62 -2.15 -11.99
CA PHE A 54 -6.15 -2.12 -12.00
C PHE A 54 -5.61 -0.88 -12.70
N GLY A 55 -6.14 -0.52 -13.87
CA GLY A 55 -5.69 0.64 -14.63
C GLY A 55 -5.91 1.95 -13.88
N VAL A 56 -7.08 2.12 -13.24
CA VAL A 56 -7.38 3.28 -12.40
C VAL A 56 -6.44 3.32 -11.18
N TRP A 57 -6.20 2.19 -10.51
CA TRP A 57 -5.23 2.10 -9.41
C TRP A 57 -3.84 2.53 -9.86
N PHE A 58 -3.39 2.05 -11.01
CA PHE A 58 -2.07 2.37 -11.54
C PHE A 58 -1.92 3.86 -11.86
N MET A 59 -2.91 4.44 -12.55
CA MET A 59 -2.92 5.87 -12.89
C MET A 59 -3.00 6.75 -11.65
N LEU A 60 -3.83 6.37 -10.66
CA LEU A 60 -3.91 7.08 -9.39
C LEU A 60 -2.56 7.10 -8.67
N ASN A 61 -1.81 6.01 -8.70
CA ASN A 61 -0.46 5.98 -8.11
C ASN A 61 0.51 6.92 -8.83
N ILE A 62 0.47 7.02 -10.18
CA ILE A 62 1.29 7.99 -10.94
C ILE A 62 0.99 9.43 -10.49
N VAL A 63 -0.28 9.76 -10.30
CA VAL A 63 -0.69 11.09 -9.83
C VAL A 63 -0.31 11.31 -8.37
N ALA A 64 -0.54 10.30 -7.52
CA ALA A 64 -0.34 10.39 -6.08
C ALA A 64 1.13 10.58 -5.68
N VAL A 65 2.08 9.90 -6.36
CA VAL A 65 3.50 10.04 -6.03
C VAL A 65 4.03 11.46 -6.26
N GLN A 66 3.44 12.19 -7.23
CA GLN A 66 3.74 13.60 -7.46
C GLN A 66 3.26 14.51 -6.32
N LYS A 67 2.38 14.01 -5.44
CA LYS A 67 1.84 14.68 -4.25
C LYS A 67 2.38 14.08 -2.94
N LEU A 68 3.57 13.48 -2.98
CA LEU A 68 4.19 12.80 -1.84
C LEU A 68 3.26 11.75 -1.19
N THR A 69 2.53 11.00 -2.02
CA THR A 69 1.59 9.97 -1.58
C THR A 69 1.72 8.73 -2.47
N ALA A 70 1.76 7.55 -1.90
CA ALA A 70 1.88 6.29 -2.64
C ALA A 70 1.01 5.19 -2.03
N ALA A 71 0.48 4.28 -2.87
CA ALA A 71 -0.13 3.06 -2.36
C ALA A 71 0.93 2.13 -1.78
N VAL A 72 0.56 1.41 -0.73
CA VAL A 72 1.43 0.42 -0.08
C VAL A 72 0.67 -0.88 0.11
N HIS A 73 1.22 -1.99 -0.39
CA HIS A 73 0.63 -3.30 -0.13
C HIS A 73 0.74 -3.67 1.34
N SER A 74 -0.32 -3.37 2.10
CA SER A 74 -0.35 -3.50 3.55
C SER A 74 -1.77 -3.72 4.07
N SER A 75 -1.88 -4.11 5.34
CA SER A 75 -3.13 -4.11 6.10
C SER A 75 -3.01 -3.12 7.24
N VAL A 76 -4.02 -2.27 7.45
CA VAL A 76 -3.95 -1.14 8.38
C VAL A 76 -5.04 -1.21 9.43
N ILE A 77 -4.62 -1.18 10.70
CA ILE A 77 -5.47 -1.05 11.88
C ILE A 77 -5.45 0.40 12.37
N VAL A 78 -6.58 0.87 12.84
CA VAL A 78 -6.70 2.11 13.63
C VAL A 78 -6.97 1.74 15.07
N CYS A 79 -6.19 2.31 15.98
CA CYS A 79 -6.32 2.20 17.41
C CYS A 79 -5.93 3.54 18.05
N HIS A 80 -6.71 4.04 19.00
CA HIS A 80 -6.48 5.35 19.63
C HIS A 80 -6.33 6.52 18.62
N ASP A 81 -7.16 6.51 17.56
CA ASP A 81 -7.10 7.49 16.46
C ASP A 81 -5.77 7.56 15.70
N GLU A 82 -4.95 6.52 15.79
CA GLU A 82 -3.68 6.39 15.09
C GLU A 82 -3.65 5.09 14.25
N ALA A 83 -2.99 5.13 13.10
CA ALA A 83 -2.86 3.98 12.21
C ALA A 83 -1.61 3.16 12.51
N VAL A 84 -1.75 1.84 12.57
CA VAL A 84 -0.65 0.88 12.57
C VAL A 84 -0.71 0.05 11.29
N MET A 85 0.38 0.07 10.52
CA MET A 85 0.46 -0.58 9.21
C MET A 85 1.25 -1.88 9.30
N PHE A 86 0.69 -2.96 8.77
CA PHE A 86 1.34 -4.28 8.72
C PHE A 86 1.74 -4.61 7.29
N LEU A 87 3.04 -4.76 7.06
CA LEU A 87 3.67 -5.10 5.79
C LEU A 87 4.08 -6.57 5.76
N GLY A 88 4.24 -7.10 4.57
CA GLY A 88 4.74 -8.46 4.32
C GLY A 88 4.29 -8.94 2.95
N GLU A 89 4.93 -9.97 2.45
CA GLU A 89 4.57 -10.60 1.19
C GLU A 89 3.17 -11.21 1.24
N SER A 90 2.63 -11.59 0.07
CA SER A 90 1.38 -12.33 0.04
C SER A 90 1.50 -13.64 0.82
N GLY A 91 0.52 -13.92 1.68
CA GLY A 91 0.57 -15.11 2.54
C GLY A 91 1.36 -14.98 3.84
N THR A 92 2.07 -13.88 4.11
CA THR A 92 2.80 -13.67 5.37
C THR A 92 1.90 -13.63 6.61
N GLY A 93 0.60 -13.32 6.46
CA GLY A 93 -0.34 -13.28 7.59
C GLY A 93 -0.81 -11.88 7.98
N LYS A 94 -0.65 -10.86 7.13
CA LYS A 94 -1.13 -9.49 7.40
C LYS A 94 -2.58 -9.45 7.86
N SER A 95 -3.50 -10.00 7.05
CA SER A 95 -4.94 -10.01 7.38
C SER A 95 -5.25 -10.87 8.62
N THR A 96 -4.46 -11.91 8.88
CA THR A 96 -4.56 -12.69 10.12
C THR A 96 -4.17 -11.84 11.33
N HIS A 97 -3.05 -11.12 11.24
CA HIS A 97 -2.57 -10.29 12.33
C HIS A 97 -3.52 -9.11 12.63
N THR A 98 -4.05 -8.45 11.58
CA THR A 98 -5.05 -7.38 11.77
C THR A 98 -6.38 -7.92 12.31
N ARG A 99 -6.76 -9.17 12.01
CA ARG A 99 -7.90 -9.83 12.64
C ARG A 99 -7.65 -10.07 14.13
N LEU A 100 -6.46 -10.58 14.48
CA LEU A 100 -6.07 -10.79 15.88
C LEU A 100 -6.06 -9.48 16.69
N TRP A 101 -5.62 -8.38 16.09
CA TRP A 101 -5.74 -7.06 16.72
C TRP A 101 -7.19 -6.71 17.04
N ARG A 102 -8.11 -6.85 16.08
CA ARG A 102 -9.54 -6.54 16.27
C ARG A 102 -10.23 -7.45 17.28
N GLU A 103 -9.74 -8.67 17.45
CA GLU A 103 -10.29 -9.64 18.38
C GLU A 103 -9.76 -9.46 19.82
N ASN A 104 -8.56 -8.91 20.00
CA ASN A 104 -7.86 -8.91 21.29
C ASN A 104 -7.48 -7.52 21.83
N ILE A 105 -7.52 -6.47 20.99
CA ILE A 105 -7.18 -5.09 21.37
C ILE A 105 -8.45 -4.24 21.32
N GLU A 106 -8.82 -3.67 22.45
CA GLU A 106 -10.00 -2.82 22.57
C GLU A 106 -9.89 -1.58 21.67
N GLY A 107 -10.96 -1.26 20.94
CA GLY A 107 -11.02 -0.11 20.04
C GLY A 107 -10.28 -0.28 18.71
N ALA A 108 -9.61 -1.42 18.46
CA ALA A 108 -8.92 -1.68 17.21
C ALA A 108 -9.91 -1.93 16.06
N THR A 109 -9.80 -1.14 14.98
CA THR A 109 -10.66 -1.25 13.78
C THR A 109 -9.83 -1.33 12.51
N LEU A 110 -10.36 -1.95 11.46
CA LEU A 110 -9.70 -2.04 10.16
C LEU A 110 -9.91 -0.75 9.36
N LEU A 111 -8.85 -0.14 8.85
CA LEU A 111 -8.91 0.97 7.89
C LEU A 111 -8.89 0.47 6.45
N ASN A 112 -7.98 -0.43 6.13
CA ASN A 112 -7.84 -1.04 4.80
C ASN A 112 -7.09 -2.37 4.88
N ASP A 113 -7.36 -3.29 3.95
CA ASP A 113 -6.72 -4.61 3.90
C ASP A 113 -6.30 -4.94 2.46
N ASP A 114 -5.37 -4.17 1.90
CA ASP A 114 -4.68 -4.48 0.63
C ASP A 114 -3.82 -3.32 0.13
N SER A 115 -4.44 -2.17 -0.15
CA SER A 115 -3.78 -1.07 -0.87
C SER A 115 -4.18 0.30 -0.31
N PRO A 116 -3.94 0.58 0.99
CA PRO A 116 -4.05 1.92 1.53
C PRO A 116 -3.01 2.83 0.88
N PHE A 117 -3.22 4.13 0.95
CA PHE A 117 -2.22 5.12 0.58
C PHE A 117 -1.50 5.66 1.81
N ILE A 118 -0.23 6.00 1.65
CA ILE A 118 0.53 6.72 2.67
C ILE A 118 1.12 8.00 2.08
N GLY A 119 1.29 9.00 2.92
CA GLY A 119 1.91 10.26 2.50
C GLY A 119 2.26 11.13 3.69
N VAL A 120 2.69 12.37 3.40
CA VAL A 120 2.96 13.38 4.42
C VAL A 120 1.99 14.54 4.23
N ARG A 121 1.23 14.85 5.27
CA ARG A 121 0.31 16.00 5.33
C ARG A 121 0.54 16.77 6.61
N ASP A 122 0.67 18.09 6.50
CA ASP A 122 0.87 19.00 7.64
C ASP A 122 2.03 18.56 8.56
N GLY A 123 3.13 18.07 7.95
CA GLY A 123 4.32 17.62 8.66
C GLY A 123 4.22 16.23 9.31
N ARG A 124 3.08 15.53 9.21
CA ARG A 124 2.84 14.20 9.78
C ARG A 124 2.72 13.15 8.67
N ALA A 125 3.19 11.95 8.95
CA ALA A 125 2.90 10.79 8.10
C ALA A 125 1.46 10.32 8.34
N VAL A 126 0.70 10.11 7.25
CA VAL A 126 -0.73 9.79 7.29
C VAL A 126 -1.00 8.57 6.43
N ALA A 127 -1.85 7.66 6.94
CA ALA A 127 -2.43 6.56 6.20
C ALA A 127 -3.86 6.91 5.77
N TYR A 128 -4.19 6.63 4.52
CA TYR A 128 -5.50 6.86 3.93
C TYR A 128 -6.14 5.53 3.57
N GLY A 129 -7.42 5.35 3.89
CA GLY A 129 -8.23 4.29 3.31
C GLY A 129 -8.34 4.43 1.80
N SER A 130 -8.70 3.36 1.11
CA SER A 130 -8.80 3.35 -0.33
C SER A 130 -9.94 2.49 -0.85
N PRO A 131 -10.37 2.65 -2.11
CA PRO A 131 -11.37 1.79 -2.73
C PRO A 131 -10.80 0.42 -3.19
N TRP A 132 -9.55 0.13 -2.87
CA TRP A 132 -8.93 -1.17 -3.13
C TRP A 132 -8.79 -1.95 -1.83
N SER A 133 -9.45 -3.10 -1.76
CA SER A 133 -9.42 -3.99 -0.61
C SER A 133 -9.15 -5.42 -1.04
N GLY A 134 -8.52 -6.18 -0.18
CA GLY A 134 -8.20 -7.58 -0.37
C GLY A 134 -9.36 -8.53 -0.04
N LYS A 135 -9.05 -9.57 0.73
CA LYS A 135 -10.03 -10.60 1.13
C LYS A 135 -11.10 -10.06 2.08
N THR A 136 -10.75 -9.06 2.89
CA THR A 136 -11.70 -8.41 3.82
C THR A 136 -12.19 -7.12 3.18
N PRO A 137 -13.45 -7.04 2.71
CA PRO A 137 -14.00 -5.81 2.14
C PRO A 137 -13.93 -4.66 3.13
N CYS A 138 -13.18 -3.60 2.79
CA CYS A 138 -13.04 -2.41 3.61
C CYS A 138 -12.72 -1.20 2.72
N TYR A 139 -13.69 -0.32 2.52
CA TYR A 139 -13.64 0.79 1.57
C TYR A 139 -13.91 2.12 2.29
N LYS A 140 -13.09 2.42 3.29
CA LYS A 140 -13.24 3.63 4.12
C LYS A 140 -12.61 4.84 3.45
N ASN A 141 -13.30 5.96 3.43
CA ASN A 141 -12.77 7.28 3.06
C ASN A 141 -12.37 8.05 4.33
N GLU A 142 -11.40 7.50 5.04
CA GLU A 142 -10.89 8.01 6.30
C GLU A 142 -9.37 8.11 6.23
N ASN A 143 -8.76 8.90 7.10
CA ASN A 143 -7.33 9.00 7.22
C ASN A 143 -6.90 9.21 8.68
N TYR A 144 -5.73 8.69 9.03
CA TYR A 144 -5.20 8.72 10.39
C TYR A 144 -3.69 8.95 10.39
N PRO A 145 -3.13 9.67 11.36
CA PRO A 145 -1.69 9.73 11.52
C PRO A 145 -1.10 8.35 11.75
N ILE A 146 0.04 8.06 11.13
CA ILE A 146 0.69 6.77 11.28
C ILE A 146 1.49 6.76 12.58
N ARG A 147 1.14 5.85 13.50
CA ARG A 147 1.86 5.60 14.75
C ARG A 147 3.09 4.74 14.53
N ALA A 148 2.95 3.66 13.75
CA ALA A 148 4.02 2.71 13.48
C ALA A 148 3.79 1.95 12.17
N ILE A 149 4.88 1.45 11.59
CA ILE A 149 4.89 0.51 10.47
C ILE A 149 5.60 -0.77 10.93
N VAL A 150 4.99 -1.92 10.69
CA VAL A 150 5.48 -3.22 11.16
C VAL A 150 5.62 -4.19 9.99
N ARG A 151 6.82 -4.63 9.67
CA ARG A 151 7.04 -5.73 8.74
C ARG A 151 6.89 -7.06 9.47
N LEU A 152 5.99 -7.91 8.98
CA LEU A 152 5.75 -9.24 9.53
C LEU A 152 6.64 -10.29 8.87
N SER A 153 7.05 -11.27 9.66
CA SER A 153 7.56 -12.54 9.17
C SER A 153 7.09 -13.69 10.08
N GLN A 154 6.84 -14.87 9.48
CA GLN A 154 6.45 -16.06 10.25
C GLN A 154 7.65 -16.61 10.98
N ALA A 155 7.48 -16.93 12.25
CA ALA A 155 8.51 -17.51 13.10
C ALA A 155 7.87 -18.41 14.17
N PRO A 156 8.61 -19.35 14.78
CA PRO A 156 8.10 -20.20 15.86
C PRO A 156 8.08 -19.50 17.23
N HIS A 157 8.21 -18.19 17.26
CA HIS A 157 8.22 -17.33 18.45
C HIS A 157 7.71 -15.94 18.12
N ASN A 158 7.38 -15.16 19.13
CA ASN A 158 7.01 -13.76 19.00
C ASN A 158 8.17 -12.86 19.47
N LYS A 159 8.70 -12.05 18.55
CA LYS A 159 9.78 -11.10 18.83
C LYS A 159 9.64 -9.86 17.97
N MET A 160 9.66 -8.69 18.60
CA MET A 160 9.60 -7.40 17.91
C MET A 160 10.88 -6.60 18.15
N ARG A 161 11.37 -5.92 17.10
CA ARG A 161 12.50 -5.02 17.19
C ARG A 161 12.31 -3.82 16.28
N GLN A 162 12.79 -2.66 16.70
CA GLN A 162 12.80 -1.47 15.86
C GLN A 162 13.91 -1.57 14.80
N LEU A 163 13.61 -1.13 13.60
CA LEU A 163 14.54 -1.08 12.48
C LEU A 163 15.26 0.28 12.42
N ARG A 164 16.54 0.26 12.04
CA ARG A 164 17.29 1.48 11.72
C ARG A 164 16.90 1.97 10.32
N SER A 165 17.16 3.25 10.02
CA SER A 165 16.68 3.95 8.82
C SER A 165 16.85 3.16 7.51
N LEU A 166 18.04 2.61 7.22
CA LEU A 166 18.27 1.83 6.01
C LEU A 166 17.47 0.52 5.97
N GLN A 167 17.35 -0.15 7.13
CA GLN A 167 16.53 -1.37 7.26
C GLN A 167 15.04 -1.05 7.11
N ALA A 168 14.61 0.11 7.60
CA ALA A 168 13.23 0.58 7.48
C ALA A 168 12.85 0.83 6.01
N ILE A 169 13.71 1.48 5.23
CA ILE A 169 13.51 1.66 3.78
C ILE A 169 13.41 0.28 3.10
N GLY A 170 14.34 -0.63 3.37
CA GLY A 170 14.32 -1.99 2.83
C GLY A 170 13.07 -2.80 3.22
N ALA A 171 12.46 -2.51 4.37
CA ALA A 171 11.24 -3.17 4.81
C ALA A 171 9.99 -2.68 4.04
N LEU A 172 9.94 -1.40 3.65
CA LEU A 172 8.80 -0.80 2.95
C LEU A 172 8.89 -0.96 1.43
N LEU A 173 10.09 -0.86 0.86
CA LEU A 173 10.30 -0.83 -0.59
C LEU A 173 9.59 -1.96 -1.36
N PRO A 174 9.61 -3.23 -0.92
CA PRO A 174 8.91 -4.32 -1.62
C PRO A 174 7.37 -4.20 -1.62
N SER A 175 6.81 -3.33 -0.79
CA SER A 175 5.36 -3.13 -0.66
C SER A 175 4.83 -1.97 -1.52
N LEU A 176 5.70 -1.28 -2.26
CA LEU A 176 5.36 -0.18 -3.16
C LEU A 176 5.08 -0.68 -4.59
N PRO A 177 4.45 0.13 -5.46
CA PRO A 177 4.18 -0.27 -6.82
C PRO A 177 5.45 -0.60 -7.62
N PRO A 178 5.70 -1.88 -7.99
CA PRO A 178 6.98 -2.29 -8.59
C PRO A 178 7.20 -1.74 -10.01
N ALA A 179 6.13 -1.41 -10.71
CA ALA A 179 6.21 -0.91 -12.09
C ALA A 179 6.88 0.47 -12.20
N PHE A 180 7.01 1.20 -11.09
CA PHE A 180 7.64 2.53 -11.08
C PHE A 180 9.16 2.48 -11.09
N ALA A 181 9.76 1.35 -10.74
CA ALA A 181 11.21 1.13 -10.83
C ALA A 181 11.78 1.20 -12.26
N PHE A 182 10.93 1.26 -13.29
CA PHE A 182 11.35 1.39 -14.69
C PHE A 182 11.32 2.81 -15.24
N ASP A 183 10.95 3.82 -14.43
CA ASP A 183 10.97 5.23 -14.79
C ASP A 183 11.68 6.01 -13.67
N GLU A 184 12.82 6.61 -13.97
CA GLU A 184 13.67 7.31 -13.00
C GLU A 184 12.90 8.39 -12.20
N LYS A 185 12.00 9.15 -12.86
CA LYS A 185 11.21 10.19 -12.16
C LYS A 185 10.17 9.61 -11.22
N LEU A 186 9.54 8.49 -11.61
CA LEU A 186 8.58 7.80 -10.72
C LEU A 186 9.30 7.08 -9.58
N GLU A 187 10.47 6.51 -9.84
CA GLU A 187 11.31 5.89 -8.81
C GLU A 187 11.75 6.94 -7.78
N ASP A 188 12.28 8.08 -8.24
CA ASP A 188 12.65 9.20 -7.37
C ASP A 188 11.47 9.71 -6.54
N ALA A 189 10.29 9.86 -7.17
CA ALA A 189 9.09 10.29 -6.47
C ALA A 189 8.66 9.30 -5.38
N VAL A 190 8.72 8.00 -5.66
CA VAL A 190 8.45 6.94 -4.68
C VAL A 190 9.45 6.97 -3.52
N MET A 191 10.75 7.11 -3.85
CA MET A 191 11.81 7.20 -2.83
C MET A 191 11.66 8.44 -1.94
N ASN A 192 11.17 9.54 -2.50
CA ASN A 192 10.85 10.75 -1.74
C ASN A 192 9.68 10.50 -0.76
N VAL A 193 8.62 9.79 -1.19
CA VAL A 193 7.53 9.38 -0.27
C VAL A 193 8.07 8.52 0.86
N LEU A 194 8.87 7.50 0.53
CA LEU A 194 9.47 6.61 1.54
C LEU A 194 10.30 7.36 2.56
N SER A 195 11.23 8.17 2.08
CA SER A 195 12.13 8.94 2.93
C SER A 195 11.36 9.88 3.85
N ALA A 196 10.35 10.56 3.29
CA ALA A 196 9.50 11.48 4.05
C ALA A 196 8.69 10.76 5.15
N VAL A 197 8.18 9.55 4.88
CA VAL A 197 7.41 8.77 5.86
C VAL A 197 8.34 8.15 6.91
N VAL A 198 9.41 7.46 6.49
CA VAL A 198 10.33 6.75 7.40
C VAL A 198 11.05 7.71 8.35
N SER A 199 11.27 8.97 7.94
CA SER A 199 11.85 9.98 8.82
C SER A 199 10.94 10.41 9.98
N LYS A 200 9.65 10.06 9.95
CA LYS A 200 8.63 10.52 10.90
C LYS A 200 7.99 9.42 11.73
N VAL A 201 8.13 8.17 11.29
CA VAL A 201 7.41 7.02 11.85
C VAL A 201 8.39 5.91 12.21
N PRO A 202 8.33 5.34 13.43
CA PRO A 202 9.11 4.18 13.78
C PRO A 202 8.69 2.98 12.93
N VAL A 203 9.67 2.24 12.44
CA VAL A 203 9.46 1.01 11.69
C VAL A 203 10.00 -0.16 12.48
N TYR A 204 9.21 -1.23 12.56
CA TYR A 204 9.54 -2.43 13.31
C TYR A 204 9.57 -3.67 12.41
N HIS A 205 10.27 -4.69 12.87
CA HIS A 205 10.16 -6.05 12.37
C HIS A 205 9.57 -6.92 13.47
N LEU A 206 8.48 -7.63 13.15
CA LEU A 206 7.81 -8.60 14.03
C LEU A 206 7.95 -9.99 13.43
N GLU A 207 8.72 -10.83 14.09
CA GLU A 207 8.74 -12.28 13.91
C GLU A 207 7.65 -12.86 14.78
N CYS A 208 6.66 -13.56 14.20
CA CYS A 208 5.51 -13.97 15.02
C CYS A 208 4.83 -15.27 14.59
N LEU A 209 4.17 -15.85 15.59
CA LEU A 209 3.10 -16.84 15.47
C LEU A 209 1.77 -16.14 15.13
N PRO A 210 0.80 -16.84 14.53
CA PRO A 210 -0.54 -16.31 14.29
C PRO A 210 -1.44 -16.43 15.54
N ASP A 211 -1.05 -15.81 16.65
CA ASP A 211 -1.72 -15.90 17.96
C ASP A 211 -2.01 -14.52 18.60
N ALA A 212 -2.82 -14.53 19.66
CA ALA A 212 -3.18 -13.33 20.42
C ALA A 212 -1.96 -12.67 21.08
N ALA A 213 -0.95 -13.46 21.48
CA ALA A 213 0.24 -12.93 22.13
C ALA A 213 1.08 -12.07 21.16
N ALA A 214 1.08 -12.40 19.85
CA ALA A 214 1.71 -11.57 18.84
C ALA A 214 1.02 -10.22 18.67
N ALA A 215 -0.33 -10.20 18.71
CA ALA A 215 -1.10 -8.96 18.65
C ALA A 215 -0.81 -8.09 19.87
N GLN A 216 -0.84 -8.67 21.07
CA GLN A 216 -0.55 -7.96 22.32
C GLN A 216 0.88 -7.43 22.33
N LEU A 217 1.89 -8.23 21.99
CA LEU A 217 3.29 -7.81 21.92
C LEU A 217 3.47 -6.60 20.99
N SER A 218 2.84 -6.63 19.81
CA SER A 218 2.96 -5.51 18.86
C SER A 218 2.25 -4.26 19.37
N HIS A 219 1.07 -4.40 19.99
CA HIS A 219 0.35 -3.30 20.61
C HIS A 219 1.18 -2.64 21.72
N ASP A 220 1.63 -3.41 22.70
CA ASP A 220 2.34 -2.90 23.87
C ASP A 220 3.66 -2.24 23.48
N THR A 221 4.39 -2.84 22.52
CA THR A 221 5.63 -2.25 22.00
C THR A 221 5.38 -0.89 21.30
N ILE A 222 4.27 -0.74 20.57
CA ILE A 222 3.97 0.47 19.79
C ILE A 222 3.42 1.58 20.68
N PHE A 223 2.56 1.26 21.64
CA PHE A 223 1.87 2.23 22.47
C PHE A 223 2.53 2.43 23.85
N GLY A 224 3.49 1.59 24.22
CA GLY A 224 4.26 1.75 25.48
C GLY A 224 3.47 1.35 26.74
N VAL A 225 2.63 0.36 26.63
CA VAL A 225 1.80 -0.20 27.71
C VAL A 225 2.37 -1.50 28.22
#